data_7a786115be52012d8d42f5da65092c56
#
_entry.id   7a786115be52012d8d42f5da65092c56
#
_cell.length_a   1.000
_cell.length_b   1.000
_cell.length_c   1.000
_cell.angle_alpha   90.00
_cell.angle_beta   90.00
_cell.angle_gamma   90.00
#
_symmetry.space_group_name_H-M   'P 1'
#
loop_
_entity.id
_entity.type
_entity.pdbx_description
1 polymer ?
#
loop_
_entity_poly.entity_id
_entity_poly.type
_entity_poly.pdbx_seq_one_letter_code
_entity_poly.pdbx_strand_id
1 'polypeptide(L)'
;MEKKIKEGIHLKKNKRFVKQKISGKIFVLMGLAIILAIAAYTFILQSAYTKTALETEISRDRASADAVHKLVDGKIGGEDFSQIKDRSDEETQFYKDISCYLNEIRTLNSTRYIYIATRDEEGKLIYVVDGLDPDAGDVRHPGDYIEDEMVPYIERALSGENVYSQDIVDTTWGPIFTACYPVRSNLDGTGDIVGAFCMEMDMQSAYGMVVKTNKISVICGTIVGLVLMMICLSTYFIYQKSKEEERKQKQLLLEAAEKADAANQAKSTFLLNMS
;
A
#
# COMPACT_ATOMS: atom_id res chain seq x y z
N MET A 1 20.45 -62.09 -38.47
CA MET A 1 19.14 -61.45 -38.20
C MET A 1 18.93 -61.18 -36.70
N GLU A 2 19.33 -62.11 -35.83
CA GLU A 2 19.19 -61.99 -34.35
C GLU A 2 19.93 -60.84 -33.71
N LYS A 3 21.12 -60.43 -34.18
CA LYS A 3 21.94 -59.36 -33.61
C LYS A 3 21.27 -57.99 -33.74
N LYS A 4 20.58 -57.73 -34.89
CA LYS A 4 19.83 -56.49 -35.11
C LYS A 4 18.57 -56.39 -34.27
N ILE A 5 17.94 -57.51 -33.91
CA ILE A 5 16.75 -57.57 -33.06
C ILE A 5 17.13 -57.27 -31.60
N LYS A 6 18.27 -57.82 -31.11
CA LYS A 6 18.78 -57.54 -29.76
C LYS A 6 19.23 -56.09 -29.57
N GLU A 7 19.88 -55.47 -30.55
CA GLU A 7 20.25 -54.05 -30.53
C GLU A 7 19.01 -53.13 -30.56
N GLY A 8 17.99 -53.46 -31.35
CA GLY A 8 16.73 -52.73 -31.42
C GLY A 8 15.94 -52.76 -30.10
N ILE A 9 15.98 -53.86 -29.35
CA ILE A 9 15.36 -54.03 -28.03
C ILE A 9 16.15 -53.28 -26.97
N HIS A 10 17.48 -53.26 -27.04
CA HIS A 10 18.33 -52.52 -26.12
C HIS A 10 18.19 -50.99 -26.29
N LEU A 11 18.08 -50.52 -27.53
CA LEU A 11 17.87 -49.10 -27.84
C LEU A 11 16.46 -48.61 -27.45
N LYS A 12 15.42 -49.44 -27.61
CA LYS A 12 14.06 -49.12 -27.11
C LYS A 12 13.99 -49.13 -25.58
N LYS A 13 14.73 -50.03 -24.93
CA LYS A 13 14.83 -50.05 -23.47
C LYS A 13 15.50 -48.79 -22.90
N ASN A 14 16.58 -48.33 -23.55
CA ASN A 14 17.28 -47.11 -23.13
C ASN A 14 16.47 -45.80 -23.34
N LYS A 15 15.68 -45.71 -24.43
CA LYS A 15 14.82 -44.53 -24.68
C LYS A 15 13.62 -44.44 -23.73
N ARG A 16 13.13 -45.54 -23.15
CA ARG A 16 12.07 -45.54 -22.14
C ARG A 16 12.56 -45.21 -20.72
N PHE A 17 13.86 -45.36 -20.45
CA PHE A 17 14.45 -45.10 -19.14
C PHE A 17 14.85 -43.63 -18.87
N VAL A 18 14.84 -42.78 -19.92
CA VAL A 18 15.05 -41.33 -19.76
C VAL A 18 13.77 -40.59 -19.29
N LYS A 19 12.62 -41.30 -19.24
CA LYS A 19 11.38 -40.69 -18.74
C LYS A 19 11.36 -40.68 -17.20
N GLN A 20 11.67 -39.51 -16.67
CA GLN A 20 11.25 -38.98 -15.40
C GLN A 20 11.84 -39.56 -14.11
N LYS A 21 13.03 -39.13 -13.77
CA LYS A 21 13.33 -38.77 -12.40
C LYS A 21 12.88 -37.33 -12.17
N ILE A 22 11.57 -37.09 -12.08
CA ILE A 22 11.11 -35.86 -11.42
C ILE A 22 11.49 -36.02 -9.95
N SER A 23 12.58 -35.41 -9.55
CA SER A 23 13.09 -35.47 -8.19
C SER A 23 12.07 -34.78 -7.29
N GLY A 24 11.80 -35.30 -6.08
CA GLY A 24 10.99 -34.61 -5.07
C GLY A 24 11.45 -33.16 -4.83
N LYS A 25 12.70 -32.85 -5.13
CA LYS A 25 13.25 -31.49 -5.13
C LYS A 25 12.49 -30.54 -6.09
N ILE A 26 11.98 -31.03 -7.23
CA ILE A 26 11.22 -30.20 -8.18
C ILE A 26 9.87 -29.80 -7.59
N PHE A 27 9.18 -30.72 -6.86
CA PHE A 27 7.93 -30.37 -6.18
C PHE A 27 8.14 -29.31 -5.09
N VAL A 28 9.23 -29.42 -4.32
CA VAL A 28 9.58 -28.42 -3.30
C VAL A 28 9.91 -27.08 -3.95
N LEU A 29 10.67 -27.05 -5.04
CA LEU A 29 11.00 -25.83 -5.77
C LEU A 29 9.76 -25.19 -6.40
N MET A 30 8.84 -25.98 -6.96
CA MET A 30 7.57 -25.47 -7.50
C MET A 30 6.70 -24.87 -6.37
N GLY A 31 6.59 -25.54 -5.23
CA GLY A 31 5.85 -25.02 -4.08
C GLY A 31 6.43 -23.68 -3.58
N LEU A 32 7.75 -23.61 -3.48
CA LEU A 32 8.44 -22.37 -3.07
C LEU A 32 8.24 -21.24 -4.09
N ALA A 33 8.31 -21.55 -5.37
CA ALA A 33 8.07 -20.56 -6.43
C ALA A 33 6.63 -20.02 -6.43
N ILE A 34 5.64 -20.88 -6.17
CA ILE A 34 4.24 -20.46 -6.05
C ILE A 34 4.05 -19.54 -4.82
N ILE A 35 4.63 -19.88 -3.68
CA ILE A 35 4.55 -19.06 -2.47
C ILE A 35 5.18 -17.69 -2.72
N LEU A 36 6.35 -17.64 -3.34
CA LEU A 36 7.02 -16.37 -3.68
C LEU A 36 6.21 -15.53 -4.67
N ALA A 37 5.61 -16.18 -5.68
CA ALA A 37 4.76 -15.48 -6.66
C ALA A 37 3.52 -14.86 -6.00
N ILE A 38 2.87 -15.57 -5.07
CA ILE A 38 1.72 -15.06 -4.33
C ILE A 38 2.14 -13.92 -3.40
N ALA A 39 3.26 -14.05 -2.69
CA ALA A 39 3.77 -12.99 -1.83
C ALA A 39 4.10 -11.72 -2.64
N ALA A 40 4.74 -11.87 -3.79
CA ALA A 40 5.02 -10.75 -4.68
C ALA A 40 3.72 -10.11 -5.24
N TYR A 41 2.76 -10.93 -5.68
CA TYR A 41 1.47 -10.46 -6.18
C TYR A 41 0.68 -9.70 -5.12
N THR A 42 0.58 -10.25 -3.90
CA THR A 42 -0.12 -9.58 -2.79
C THR A 42 0.55 -8.27 -2.41
N PHE A 43 1.89 -8.23 -2.39
CA PHE A 43 2.64 -7.01 -2.11
C PHE A 43 2.39 -5.91 -3.17
N ILE A 44 2.45 -6.27 -4.47
CA ILE A 44 2.20 -5.33 -5.57
C ILE A 44 0.76 -4.81 -5.52
N LEU A 45 -0.22 -5.70 -5.35
CA LEU A 45 -1.63 -5.32 -5.29
C LEU A 45 -1.91 -4.40 -4.11
N GLN A 46 -1.34 -4.70 -2.96
CA GLN A 46 -1.48 -3.90 -1.75
C GLN A 46 -0.85 -2.51 -1.90
N SER A 47 0.36 -2.45 -2.46
CA SER A 47 1.04 -1.17 -2.72
C SER A 47 0.24 -0.29 -3.68
N ALA A 48 -0.28 -0.89 -4.78
CA ALA A 48 -1.13 -0.18 -5.73
C ALA A 48 -2.43 0.32 -5.10
N TYR A 49 -3.10 -0.53 -4.31
CA TYR A 49 -4.35 -0.15 -3.61
C TYR A 49 -4.12 1.00 -2.63
N THR A 50 -3.08 0.92 -1.80
CA THR A 50 -2.73 1.96 -0.83
C THR A 50 -2.48 3.29 -1.53
N LYS A 51 -1.67 3.28 -2.58
CA LYS A 51 -1.37 4.48 -3.36
C LYS A 51 -2.64 5.08 -3.96
N THR A 52 -3.46 4.30 -4.64
CA THR A 52 -4.69 4.78 -5.27
C THR A 52 -5.70 5.31 -4.25
N ALA A 53 -5.83 4.64 -3.09
CA ALA A 53 -6.74 5.10 -2.04
C ALA A 53 -6.31 6.46 -1.47
N LEU A 54 -5.02 6.65 -1.20
CA LEU A 54 -4.48 7.92 -0.71
C LEU A 54 -4.58 9.03 -1.76
N GLU A 55 -4.23 8.77 -3.01
CA GLU A 55 -4.35 9.74 -4.11
C GLU A 55 -5.80 10.17 -4.32
N THR A 56 -6.75 9.26 -4.18
CA THR A 56 -8.18 9.57 -4.29
C THR A 56 -8.64 10.49 -3.17
N GLU A 57 -8.21 10.21 -1.93
CA GLU A 57 -8.55 11.02 -0.77
C GLU A 57 -7.93 12.41 -0.87
N ILE A 58 -6.64 12.50 -1.17
CA ILE A 58 -5.93 13.78 -1.40
C ILE A 58 -6.61 14.58 -2.52
N SER A 59 -7.01 13.94 -3.61
CA SER A 59 -7.71 14.61 -4.72
C SER A 59 -9.08 15.16 -4.29
N ARG A 60 -9.81 14.41 -3.45
CA ARG A 60 -11.09 14.85 -2.89
C ARG A 60 -10.90 16.04 -1.96
N ASP A 61 -9.92 15.95 -1.06
CA ASP A 61 -9.66 16.99 -0.08
C ASP A 61 -9.15 18.25 -0.75
N ARG A 62 -8.33 18.13 -1.80
CA ARG A 62 -7.94 19.26 -2.64
C ARG A 62 -9.15 19.94 -3.28
N ALA A 63 -10.07 19.18 -3.88
CA ALA A 63 -11.28 19.75 -4.49
C ALA A 63 -12.17 20.45 -3.45
N SER A 64 -12.25 19.88 -2.24
CA SER A 64 -12.95 20.49 -1.11
C SER A 64 -12.27 21.81 -0.67
N ALA A 65 -10.95 21.82 -0.55
CA ALA A 65 -10.18 23.01 -0.20
C ALA A 65 -10.35 24.13 -1.22
N ASP A 66 -10.29 23.80 -2.52
CA ASP A 66 -10.54 24.77 -3.61
C ASP A 66 -11.95 25.36 -3.56
N ALA A 67 -12.94 24.56 -3.20
CA ALA A 67 -14.32 25.03 -3.05
C ALA A 67 -14.47 25.98 -1.87
N VAL A 68 -13.86 25.65 -0.73
CA VAL A 68 -13.85 26.50 0.47
C VAL A 68 -13.07 27.79 0.22
N HIS A 69 -11.90 27.70 -0.39
CA HIS A 69 -11.13 28.90 -0.74
C HIS A 69 -11.95 29.90 -1.56
N LYS A 70 -12.72 29.45 -2.57
CA LYS A 70 -13.61 30.33 -3.35
C LYS A 70 -14.70 30.99 -2.53
N LEU A 71 -15.15 30.38 -1.43
CA LEU A 71 -16.13 31.00 -0.52
C LEU A 71 -15.48 32.10 0.34
N VAL A 72 -14.21 31.87 0.69
CA VAL A 72 -13.44 32.78 1.58
C VAL A 72 -12.87 33.96 0.78
N ASP A 73 -12.31 33.72 -0.40
CA ASP A 73 -11.60 34.69 -1.24
C ASP A 73 -12.45 35.94 -1.55
N GLY A 74 -13.79 35.79 -1.68
CA GLY A 74 -14.70 36.92 -1.91
C GLY A 74 -15.15 37.69 -0.65
N LYS A 75 -14.70 37.25 0.55
CA LYS A 75 -15.15 37.85 1.82
C LYS A 75 -14.02 38.29 2.74
N ILE A 76 -12.84 37.71 2.59
CA ILE A 76 -11.69 38.03 3.45
C ILE A 76 -10.62 38.68 2.57
N GLY A 77 -10.54 40.00 2.67
CA GLY A 77 -9.48 40.81 2.07
C GLY A 77 -8.43 41.20 3.10
N GLY A 78 -7.20 41.40 2.63
CA GLY A 78 -6.05 41.50 3.52
C GLY A 78 -5.72 42.86 4.09
N GLU A 79 -6.37 43.96 3.68
CA GLU A 79 -6.02 45.28 4.19
C GLU A 79 -6.16 45.38 5.73
N ASP A 80 -7.05 44.56 6.29
CA ASP A 80 -7.38 44.59 7.70
C ASP A 80 -6.48 43.70 8.58
N PHE A 81 -5.75 42.72 7.99
CA PHE A 81 -4.89 41.82 8.77
C PHE A 81 -3.69 42.50 9.41
N SER A 82 -3.25 43.64 8.88
CA SER A 82 -2.19 44.43 9.49
C SER A 82 -2.58 45.02 10.86
N GLN A 83 -3.87 44.99 11.18
CA GLN A 83 -4.42 45.46 12.48
C GLN A 83 -4.37 44.36 13.55
N ILE A 84 -4.20 43.09 13.15
CA ILE A 84 -4.14 41.96 14.06
C ILE A 84 -2.67 41.58 14.22
N LYS A 85 -2.07 41.86 15.38
CA LYS A 85 -0.64 41.67 15.65
C LYS A 85 -0.37 40.76 16.83
N ASP A 86 -1.21 40.84 17.83
CA ASP A 86 -1.01 40.11 19.07
C ASP A 86 -2.36 39.70 19.72
N ARG A 87 -2.25 38.94 20.79
CA ARG A 87 -3.41 38.38 21.50
C ARG A 87 -4.43 39.42 21.99
N SER A 88 -4.04 40.69 22.20
CA SER A 88 -4.98 41.73 22.61
C SER A 88 -5.99 42.10 21.53
N ASP A 89 -5.65 41.80 20.26
CA ASP A 89 -6.52 42.11 19.12
C ASP A 89 -7.70 41.12 18.98
N GLU A 90 -7.68 40.00 19.70
CA GLU A 90 -8.80 39.03 19.74
C GLU A 90 -10.10 39.64 20.29
N GLU A 91 -9.99 40.67 21.12
CA GLU A 91 -11.15 41.37 21.65
C GLU A 91 -11.82 42.30 20.63
N THR A 92 -11.18 42.58 19.52
CA THR A 92 -11.75 43.44 18.47
C THR A 92 -12.93 42.74 17.77
N GLN A 93 -13.92 43.52 17.37
CA GLN A 93 -15.08 42.99 16.65
C GLN A 93 -14.65 42.40 15.30
N PHE A 94 -13.67 43.00 14.67
CA PHE A 94 -13.11 42.54 13.41
C PHE A 94 -12.52 41.12 13.51
N TYR A 95 -11.68 40.84 14.51
CA TYR A 95 -11.16 39.50 14.74
C TYR A 95 -12.29 38.50 15.00
N LYS A 96 -13.22 38.83 15.89
CA LYS A 96 -14.36 37.98 16.27
C LYS A 96 -15.23 37.60 15.04
N ASP A 97 -15.49 38.57 14.15
CA ASP A 97 -16.29 38.33 12.95
C ASP A 97 -15.58 37.38 11.99
N ILE A 98 -14.27 37.54 11.79
CA ILE A 98 -13.50 36.65 10.90
C ILE A 98 -13.34 35.25 11.53
N SER A 99 -12.94 35.16 12.79
CA SER A 99 -12.78 33.89 13.49
C SER A 99 -14.09 33.08 13.49
N CYS A 100 -15.22 33.76 13.80
CA CYS A 100 -16.55 33.14 13.74
C CYS A 100 -16.88 32.62 12.32
N TYR A 101 -16.61 33.41 11.30
CA TYR A 101 -16.83 33.02 9.89
C TYR A 101 -15.96 31.82 9.48
N LEU A 102 -14.68 31.84 9.85
CA LEU A 102 -13.78 30.70 9.59
C LEU A 102 -14.23 29.44 10.34
N ASN A 103 -14.69 29.58 11.58
CA ASN A 103 -15.21 28.46 12.37
C ASN A 103 -16.47 27.86 11.74
N GLU A 104 -17.40 28.70 11.27
CA GLU A 104 -18.62 28.25 10.56
C GLU A 104 -18.24 27.43 9.33
N ILE A 105 -17.36 27.95 8.46
CA ILE A 105 -16.89 27.26 7.27
C ILE A 105 -16.18 25.95 7.61
N ARG A 106 -15.32 25.96 8.63
CA ARG A 106 -14.60 24.78 9.11
C ARG A 106 -15.57 23.68 9.51
N THR A 107 -16.58 24.02 10.28
CA THR A 107 -17.57 23.08 10.80
C THR A 107 -18.45 22.51 9.67
N LEU A 108 -18.89 23.35 8.73
CA LEU A 108 -19.70 22.92 7.59
C LEU A 108 -18.97 21.95 6.65
N ASN A 109 -17.67 22.10 6.50
CA ASN A 109 -16.85 21.27 5.59
C ASN A 109 -16.09 20.14 6.30
N SER A 110 -16.30 19.94 7.59
CA SER A 110 -15.57 18.94 8.39
C SER A 110 -14.05 19.08 8.29
N THR A 111 -13.56 20.30 8.09
CA THR A 111 -12.15 20.63 8.07
C THR A 111 -11.62 20.66 9.51
N ARG A 112 -10.42 20.16 9.75
CA ARG A 112 -9.85 20.13 11.10
C ARG A 112 -9.43 21.50 11.55
N TYR A 113 -8.59 22.18 10.76
CA TYR A 113 -8.09 23.52 11.03
C TYR A 113 -8.28 24.41 9.82
N ILE A 114 -8.68 25.65 10.05
CA ILE A 114 -8.70 26.75 9.09
C ILE A 114 -8.12 27.97 9.79
N TYR A 115 -7.10 28.57 9.19
CA TYR A 115 -6.46 29.74 9.78
C TYR A 115 -5.85 30.65 8.71
N ILE A 116 -5.50 31.86 9.12
CA ILE A 116 -4.74 32.82 8.32
C ILE A 116 -3.39 33.03 8.99
N ALA A 117 -2.34 32.97 8.17
CA ALA A 117 -0.96 33.19 8.59
C ALA A 117 -0.34 34.34 7.81
N THR A 118 0.59 35.05 8.42
CA THR A 118 1.39 36.10 7.79
C THR A 118 2.81 36.10 8.37
N ARG A 119 3.61 37.12 7.98
CA ARG A 119 4.92 37.38 8.59
C ARG A 119 4.81 38.51 9.60
N ASP A 120 5.50 38.33 10.70
CA ASP A 120 5.73 39.42 11.65
C ASP A 120 6.78 40.43 11.13
N GLU A 121 7.07 41.46 11.93
CA GLU A 121 8.07 42.48 11.61
C GLU A 121 9.52 41.92 11.52
N GLU A 122 9.76 40.76 12.14
CA GLU A 122 11.05 40.02 12.09
C GLU A 122 11.13 39.03 10.90
N GLY A 123 10.04 38.85 10.15
CA GLY A 123 9.91 37.96 9.00
C GLY A 123 9.56 36.52 9.37
N LYS A 124 9.22 36.23 10.63
CA LYS A 124 8.77 34.92 11.05
C LYS A 124 7.29 34.73 10.75
N LEU A 125 6.90 33.47 10.50
CA LEU A 125 5.49 33.15 10.26
C LEU A 125 4.72 33.04 11.56
N ILE A 126 3.58 33.75 11.60
CA ILE A 126 2.68 33.81 12.76
C ILE A 126 1.24 33.55 12.33
N TYR A 127 0.45 33.06 13.28
CA TYR A 127 -1.00 33.03 13.16
C TYR A 127 -1.57 34.43 13.25
N VAL A 128 -2.56 34.75 12.42
CA VAL A 128 -3.33 36.01 12.44
C VAL A 128 -4.71 35.76 12.99
N VAL A 129 -5.44 34.80 12.39
CA VAL A 129 -6.77 34.40 12.84
C VAL A 129 -6.88 32.88 12.77
N ASP A 130 -7.36 32.29 13.83
CA ASP A 130 -7.72 30.89 13.90
C ASP A 130 -9.25 30.72 13.82
N GLY A 131 -9.70 29.75 13.04
CA GLY A 131 -11.10 29.36 12.91
C GLY A 131 -11.52 28.25 13.87
N LEU A 132 -10.75 27.95 14.90
CA LEU A 132 -11.18 27.08 15.98
C LEU A 132 -12.16 27.81 16.93
N ASP A 133 -12.91 27.01 17.70
CA ASP A 133 -13.68 27.51 18.80
C ASP A 133 -12.70 28.13 19.82
N PRO A 134 -12.98 29.35 20.37
CA PRO A 134 -12.09 30.00 21.35
C PRO A 134 -11.82 29.15 22.61
N ASP A 135 -12.73 28.24 22.94
CA ASP A 135 -12.59 27.33 24.09
C ASP A 135 -11.87 26.02 23.73
N ALA A 136 -11.44 25.83 22.48
CA ALA A 136 -10.68 24.64 22.06
C ALA A 136 -9.28 24.66 22.69
N GLY A 137 -8.83 23.47 23.13
CA GLY A 137 -7.53 23.36 23.82
C GLY A 137 -6.31 23.51 22.90
N ASP A 138 -6.52 23.53 21.58
CA ASP A 138 -5.49 23.63 20.54
C ASP A 138 -5.62 24.90 19.68
N VAL A 139 -6.48 25.88 20.10
CA VAL A 139 -6.60 27.18 19.45
C VAL A 139 -5.27 27.94 19.45
N ARG A 140 -4.96 28.59 18.32
CA ARG A 140 -3.80 29.46 18.15
C ARG A 140 -4.22 30.92 18.24
N HIS A 141 -3.37 31.70 18.88
CA HIS A 141 -3.62 33.13 19.10
C HIS A 141 -2.82 33.98 18.10
N PRO A 142 -3.30 35.19 17.77
CA PRO A 142 -2.53 36.15 16.99
C PRO A 142 -1.14 36.36 17.57
N GLY A 143 -0.12 36.21 16.69
CA GLY A 143 1.28 36.32 17.10
C GLY A 143 1.93 34.99 17.52
N ASP A 144 1.17 33.90 17.71
CA ASP A 144 1.76 32.58 17.93
C ASP A 144 2.54 32.14 16.67
N TYR A 145 3.68 31.50 16.88
CA TYR A 145 4.49 31.02 15.75
C TYR A 145 3.89 29.78 15.08
N ILE A 146 4.02 29.73 13.76
CA ILE A 146 3.63 28.59 12.94
C ILE A 146 4.60 27.42 13.20
N GLU A 147 4.08 26.20 13.23
CA GLU A 147 4.83 24.97 13.35
C GLU A 147 5.77 24.75 12.17
N ASP A 148 6.98 24.24 12.42
CA ASP A 148 8.04 24.09 11.42
C ASP A 148 7.60 23.27 10.20
N GLU A 149 6.76 22.24 10.39
CA GLU A 149 6.25 21.38 9.33
C GLU A 149 5.33 22.12 8.35
N MET A 150 4.70 23.24 8.79
CA MET A 150 3.79 24.04 7.97
C MET A 150 4.50 25.16 7.22
N VAL A 151 5.66 25.59 7.69
CA VAL A 151 6.43 26.69 7.10
C VAL A 151 6.62 26.56 5.59
N PRO A 152 7.04 25.42 5.01
CA PRO A 152 7.27 25.32 3.58
C PRO A 152 6.03 25.55 2.72
N TYR A 153 4.83 25.22 3.22
CA TYR A 153 3.57 25.39 2.49
C TYR A 153 3.14 26.86 2.51
N ILE A 154 3.25 27.50 3.67
CA ILE A 154 2.87 28.89 3.86
C ILE A 154 3.82 29.84 3.09
N GLU A 155 5.12 29.56 3.13
CA GLU A 155 6.12 30.31 2.35
C GLU A 155 5.81 30.35 0.85
N ARG A 156 5.42 29.22 0.29
CA ARG A 156 5.03 29.14 -1.13
C ARG A 156 3.71 29.86 -1.39
N ALA A 157 2.74 29.78 -0.48
CA ALA A 157 1.49 30.53 -0.60
C ALA A 157 1.76 32.05 -0.58
N LEU A 158 2.64 32.51 0.31
CA LEU A 158 3.08 33.91 0.35
C LEU A 158 3.87 34.35 -0.90
N SER A 159 4.39 33.41 -1.69
CA SER A 159 4.98 33.70 -2.99
C SER A 159 3.97 33.77 -4.15
N GLY A 160 2.69 33.50 -3.87
CA GLY A 160 1.58 33.58 -4.84
C GLY A 160 1.11 32.26 -5.42
N GLU A 161 1.57 31.13 -4.89
CA GLU A 161 1.16 29.82 -5.35
C GLU A 161 -0.03 29.29 -4.54
N ASN A 162 -0.98 28.59 -5.20
CA ASN A 162 -1.89 27.69 -4.50
C ASN A 162 -1.13 26.39 -4.18
N VAL A 163 -0.97 26.09 -2.94
CA VAL A 163 -0.10 25.01 -2.45
C VAL A 163 -0.93 23.88 -1.88
N TYR A 164 -0.56 22.65 -2.20
CA TYR A 164 -1.18 21.44 -1.67
C TYR A 164 -0.09 20.47 -1.24
N SER A 165 -0.31 19.76 -0.14
CA SER A 165 0.54 18.63 0.18
C SER A 165 0.33 17.52 -0.84
N GLN A 166 1.43 16.95 -1.35
CA GLN A 166 1.38 15.83 -2.31
C GLN A 166 1.14 14.49 -1.60
N ASP A 167 1.57 14.41 -0.35
CA ASP A 167 1.43 13.27 0.53
C ASP A 167 0.80 13.72 1.85
N ILE A 168 0.48 12.74 2.69
CA ILE A 168 0.05 13.00 4.06
C ILE A 168 1.22 13.63 4.82
N VAL A 169 0.96 14.78 5.43
CA VAL A 169 1.90 15.43 6.34
C VAL A 169 1.68 14.87 7.74
N ASP A 170 2.72 14.31 8.33
CA ASP A 170 2.68 13.83 9.71
C ASP A 170 3.04 14.99 10.64
N THR A 171 2.06 15.46 11.38
CA THR A 171 2.22 16.60 12.30
C THR A 171 2.08 16.16 13.74
N THR A 172 2.44 17.03 14.67
CA THR A 172 2.17 16.85 16.11
C THR A 172 0.70 16.52 16.40
N TRP A 173 -0.20 16.94 15.52
CA TRP A 173 -1.65 16.76 15.63
C TRP A 173 -2.20 15.51 14.91
N GLY A 174 -1.31 14.74 14.26
CA GLY A 174 -1.64 13.56 13.47
C GLY A 174 -1.48 13.77 11.97
N PRO A 175 -1.86 12.77 11.15
CA PRO A 175 -1.76 12.83 9.70
C PRO A 175 -2.79 13.80 9.12
N ILE A 176 -2.33 14.77 8.35
CA ILE A 176 -3.17 15.80 7.70
C ILE A 176 -2.88 15.90 6.20
N PHE A 177 -3.86 16.40 5.46
CA PHE A 177 -3.69 17.02 4.15
C PHE A 177 -3.74 18.53 4.34
N THR A 178 -2.80 19.26 3.72
CA THR A 178 -2.68 20.71 3.83
C THR A 178 -2.90 21.37 2.48
N ALA A 179 -3.69 22.45 2.50
CA ALA A 179 -3.84 23.38 1.38
C ALA A 179 -3.64 24.82 1.87
N CYS A 180 -2.78 25.58 1.20
CA CYS A 180 -2.53 26.98 1.50
C CYS A 180 -2.70 27.83 0.24
N TYR A 181 -3.36 28.96 0.38
CA TYR A 181 -3.70 29.90 -0.69
C TYR A 181 -3.23 31.30 -0.35
N PRO A 182 -2.74 32.09 -1.33
CA PRO A 182 -2.38 33.48 -1.07
C PRO A 182 -3.62 34.32 -0.77
N VAL A 183 -3.53 35.13 0.28
CA VAL A 183 -4.52 36.18 0.58
C VAL A 183 -3.99 37.50 0.05
N ARG A 184 -4.80 38.21 -0.74
CA ARG A 184 -4.43 39.47 -1.34
C ARG A 184 -5.08 40.63 -0.63
N SER A 185 -4.46 41.82 -0.76
CA SER A 185 -4.97 43.03 -0.13
C SER A 185 -6.35 43.44 -0.63
N ASN A 186 -6.68 43.14 -1.90
CA ASN A 186 -7.97 43.47 -2.48
C ASN A 186 -8.89 42.26 -2.61
N LEU A 187 -10.18 42.43 -2.33
CA LEU A 187 -11.22 41.41 -2.45
C LEU A 187 -11.48 40.94 -3.91
N ASP A 188 -11.00 41.66 -4.91
CA ASP A 188 -11.10 41.27 -6.30
C ASP A 188 -10.00 40.33 -6.78
N GLY A 189 -9.16 39.86 -5.85
CA GLY A 189 -8.02 39.00 -6.16
C GLY A 189 -6.81 39.71 -6.73
N THR A 190 -6.80 41.04 -6.71
CA THR A 190 -5.67 41.89 -7.09
C THR A 190 -4.91 42.41 -5.88
N GLY A 191 -3.81 43.13 -6.09
CA GLY A 191 -3.01 43.71 -5.02
C GLY A 191 -1.92 42.79 -4.49
N ASP A 192 -1.23 43.25 -3.47
CA ASP A 192 -0.10 42.56 -2.85
C ASP A 192 -0.59 41.36 -2.01
N ILE A 193 0.28 40.37 -1.89
CA ILE A 193 0.01 39.22 -1.01
C ILE A 193 0.34 39.62 0.41
N VAL A 194 -0.65 39.57 1.28
CA VAL A 194 -0.57 40.02 2.67
C VAL A 194 -0.68 38.90 3.69
N GLY A 195 -1.03 37.71 3.24
CA GLY A 195 -1.16 36.53 4.10
C GLY A 195 -1.36 35.23 3.31
N ALA A 196 -1.50 34.15 4.02
CA ALA A 196 -1.85 32.85 3.51
C ALA A 196 -3.08 32.30 4.25
N PHE A 197 -4.10 31.90 3.51
CA PHE A 197 -5.24 31.16 4.03
C PHE A 197 -4.91 29.66 3.98
N CYS A 198 -4.90 29.00 5.11
CA CYS A 198 -4.50 27.61 5.26
C CYS A 198 -5.65 26.75 5.76
N MET A 199 -5.73 25.56 5.21
CA MET A 199 -6.70 24.53 5.58
C MET A 199 -5.98 23.21 5.82
N GLU A 200 -6.35 22.53 6.90
CA GLU A 200 -5.83 21.22 7.25
C GLU A 200 -6.98 20.23 7.44
N MET A 201 -6.96 19.18 6.67
CA MET A 201 -7.97 18.13 6.69
C MET A 201 -7.42 16.87 7.36
N ASP A 202 -8.24 16.27 8.23
CA ASP A 202 -7.84 15.07 8.97
C ASP A 202 -7.79 13.85 8.05
N MET A 203 -6.61 13.25 7.93
CA MET A 203 -6.34 12.04 7.18
C MET A 203 -6.32 10.78 8.06
N GLN A 204 -6.65 10.89 9.35
CA GLN A 204 -6.61 9.76 10.30
C GLN A 204 -7.48 8.58 9.84
N SER A 205 -8.68 8.86 9.34
CA SER A 205 -9.61 7.83 8.86
C SER A 205 -9.07 7.12 7.62
N ALA A 206 -8.54 7.87 6.64
CA ALA A 206 -7.95 7.32 5.43
C ALA A 206 -6.70 6.49 5.76
N TYR A 207 -5.84 7.01 6.60
CA TYR A 207 -4.65 6.30 7.07
C TYR A 207 -5.01 5.03 7.85
N GLY A 208 -5.98 5.11 8.75
CA GLY A 208 -6.48 3.96 9.51
C GLY A 208 -7.08 2.87 8.61
N MET A 209 -7.79 3.26 7.55
CA MET A 209 -8.34 2.32 6.56
C MET A 209 -7.21 1.60 5.81
N VAL A 210 -6.18 2.30 5.38
CA VAL A 210 -5.00 1.72 4.73
C VAL A 210 -4.30 0.72 5.65
N VAL A 211 -4.03 1.10 6.89
CA VAL A 211 -3.39 0.21 7.88
C VAL A 211 -4.23 -1.05 8.15
N LYS A 212 -5.55 -0.89 8.29
CA LYS A 212 -6.48 -2.02 8.50
C LYS A 212 -6.51 -2.96 7.29
N THR A 213 -6.60 -2.42 6.08
CA THR A 213 -6.59 -3.21 4.84
C THR A 213 -5.28 -3.97 4.67
N ASN A 214 -4.16 -3.33 5.00
CA ASN A 214 -2.83 -3.95 4.98
C ASN A 214 -2.77 -5.16 5.92
N LYS A 215 -3.25 -5.05 7.15
CA LYS A 215 -3.31 -6.18 8.11
C LYS A 215 -4.17 -7.33 7.58
N ILE A 216 -5.34 -7.04 7.03
CA ILE A 216 -6.24 -8.06 6.45
C ILE A 216 -5.57 -8.76 5.27
N SER A 217 -4.94 -8.03 4.36
CA SER A 217 -4.21 -8.60 3.21
C SER A 217 -3.09 -9.55 3.63
N VAL A 218 -2.31 -9.19 4.64
CA VAL A 218 -1.25 -10.05 5.18
C VAL A 218 -1.83 -11.34 5.77
N ILE A 219 -2.92 -11.25 6.54
CA ILE A 219 -3.59 -12.42 7.12
C ILE A 219 -4.13 -13.35 6.02
N CYS A 220 -4.86 -12.79 5.04
CA CYS A 220 -5.40 -13.57 3.92
C CYS A 220 -4.28 -14.22 3.09
N GLY A 221 -3.23 -13.49 2.77
CA GLY A 221 -2.07 -14.03 2.06
C GLY A 221 -1.38 -15.17 2.80
N THR A 222 -1.26 -15.08 4.12
CA THR A 222 -0.70 -16.13 4.98
C THR A 222 -1.57 -17.39 4.94
N ILE A 223 -2.89 -17.25 5.06
CA ILE A 223 -3.84 -18.37 5.01
C ILE A 223 -3.76 -19.08 3.66
N VAL A 224 -3.80 -18.32 2.55
CA VAL A 224 -3.67 -18.88 1.19
C VAL A 224 -2.34 -19.61 1.03
N GLY A 225 -1.25 -19.04 1.50
CA GLY A 225 0.08 -19.68 1.49
C GLY A 225 0.12 -21.02 2.23
N LEU A 226 -0.50 -21.09 3.43
CA LEU A 226 -0.59 -22.33 4.22
C LEU A 226 -1.43 -23.39 3.50
N VAL A 227 -2.56 -23.04 2.91
CA VAL A 227 -3.41 -23.96 2.14
C VAL A 227 -2.65 -24.53 0.94
N LEU A 228 -1.95 -23.71 0.19
CA LEU A 228 -1.15 -24.15 -0.95
C LEU A 228 0.02 -25.05 -0.52
N MET A 229 0.67 -24.75 0.60
CA MET A 229 1.71 -25.58 1.16
C MET A 229 1.15 -26.98 1.53
N MET A 230 -0.03 -27.06 2.14
CA MET A 230 -0.69 -28.34 2.43
C MET A 230 -1.02 -29.13 1.16
N ILE A 231 -1.49 -28.47 0.09
CA ILE A 231 -1.75 -29.10 -1.21
C ILE A 231 -0.44 -29.65 -1.80
N CYS A 232 0.64 -28.87 -1.78
CA CYS A 232 1.95 -29.33 -2.27
C CYS A 232 2.48 -30.53 -1.47
N LEU A 233 2.34 -30.53 -0.16
CA LEU A 233 2.73 -31.67 0.69
C LEU A 233 1.88 -32.90 0.38
N SER A 234 0.57 -32.76 0.27
CA SER A 234 -0.34 -33.87 -0.07
C SER A 234 0.00 -34.49 -1.42
N THR A 235 0.22 -33.67 -2.44
CA THR A 235 0.62 -34.15 -3.77
C THR A 235 1.99 -34.85 -3.76
N TYR A 236 2.93 -34.34 -2.96
CA TYR A 236 4.22 -34.98 -2.75
C TYR A 236 4.08 -36.37 -2.09
N PHE A 237 3.26 -36.51 -1.04
CA PHE A 237 3.02 -37.81 -0.40
C PHE A 237 2.34 -38.81 -1.33
N ILE A 238 1.33 -38.39 -2.10
CA ILE A 238 0.67 -39.23 -3.11
C ILE A 238 1.68 -39.71 -4.14
N TYR A 239 2.54 -38.83 -4.63
CA TYR A 239 3.59 -39.18 -5.59
C TYR A 239 4.57 -40.20 -5.01
N GLN A 240 5.01 -40.03 -3.77
CA GLN A 240 5.93 -40.98 -3.11
C GLN A 240 5.29 -42.36 -2.93
N LYS A 241 4.02 -42.42 -2.53
CA LYS A 241 3.28 -43.66 -2.39
C LYS A 241 3.14 -44.38 -3.74
N SER A 242 2.73 -43.70 -4.79
CA SER A 242 2.64 -44.23 -6.15
C SER A 242 3.96 -44.79 -6.64
N LYS A 243 5.06 -44.11 -6.35
CA LYS A 243 6.41 -44.55 -6.73
C LYS A 243 6.86 -45.78 -5.97
N GLU A 244 6.46 -45.94 -4.72
CA GLU A 244 6.74 -47.13 -3.93
C GLU A 244 5.95 -48.34 -4.44
N GLU A 245 4.70 -48.16 -4.79
CA GLU A 245 3.87 -49.22 -5.42
C GLU A 245 4.44 -49.66 -6.78
N GLU A 246 4.89 -48.72 -7.62
CA GLU A 246 5.55 -49.01 -8.87
C GLU A 246 6.84 -49.84 -8.66
N ARG A 247 7.61 -49.51 -7.62
CA ARG A 247 8.82 -50.31 -7.27
C ARG A 247 8.47 -51.74 -6.84
N LYS A 248 7.44 -51.90 -5.98
CA LYS A 248 6.99 -53.22 -5.53
C LYS A 248 6.51 -54.07 -6.71
N GLN A 249 5.69 -53.51 -7.59
CA GLN A 249 5.25 -54.22 -8.81
C GLN A 249 6.44 -54.64 -9.71
N LYS A 250 7.44 -53.80 -9.85
CA LYS A 250 8.62 -54.08 -10.63
C LYS A 250 9.46 -55.21 -10.02
N GLN A 251 9.57 -55.25 -8.71
CA GLN A 251 10.24 -56.36 -8.01
C GLN A 251 9.50 -57.69 -8.21
N LEU A 252 8.17 -57.72 -8.03
CA LEU A 252 7.36 -58.90 -8.27
C LEU A 252 7.48 -59.43 -9.70
N LEU A 253 7.52 -58.54 -10.71
CA LEU A 253 7.72 -58.90 -12.10
C LEU A 253 9.12 -59.49 -12.36
N LEU A 254 10.16 -58.97 -11.71
CA LEU A 254 11.52 -59.53 -11.82
C LEU A 254 11.62 -60.91 -11.22
N GLU A 255 11.06 -61.11 -10.03
CA GLU A 255 11.01 -62.42 -9.36
C GLU A 255 10.22 -63.47 -10.18
N ALA A 256 9.09 -63.04 -10.77
CA ALA A 256 8.32 -63.92 -11.65
C ALA A 256 9.08 -64.30 -12.91
N ALA A 257 9.83 -63.36 -13.51
CA ALA A 257 10.68 -63.60 -14.67
C ALA A 257 11.83 -64.56 -14.36
N GLU A 258 12.51 -64.40 -13.21
CA GLU A 258 13.58 -65.28 -12.77
C GLU A 258 13.06 -66.71 -12.52
N LYS A 259 11.88 -66.85 -11.87
CA LYS A 259 11.24 -68.16 -11.68
C LYS A 259 10.89 -68.84 -13.03
N ALA A 260 10.38 -68.06 -13.98
CA ALA A 260 10.06 -68.59 -15.30
C ALA A 260 11.33 -69.01 -16.08
N ASP A 261 12.41 -68.27 -16.00
CA ASP A 261 13.69 -68.60 -16.60
C ASP A 261 14.31 -69.87 -15.98
N ALA A 262 14.28 -69.98 -14.66
CA ALA A 262 14.73 -71.18 -13.94
C ALA A 262 13.90 -72.43 -14.33
N ALA A 263 12.58 -72.31 -14.44
CA ALA A 263 11.72 -73.41 -14.91
C ALA A 263 12.01 -73.78 -16.35
N ASN A 264 12.24 -72.82 -17.24
CA ASN A 264 12.63 -73.09 -18.65
C ASN A 264 13.99 -73.79 -18.75
N GLN A 265 14.97 -73.36 -17.94
CA GLN A 265 16.29 -74.04 -17.91
C GLN A 265 16.18 -75.48 -17.41
N ALA A 266 15.42 -75.73 -16.33
CA ALA A 266 15.15 -77.07 -15.80
C ALA A 266 14.48 -77.94 -16.89
N LYS A 267 13.49 -77.41 -17.58
CA LYS A 267 12.82 -78.10 -18.66
C LYS A 267 13.77 -78.44 -19.82
N SER A 268 14.65 -77.54 -20.23
CA SER A 268 15.62 -77.74 -21.25
C SER A 268 16.67 -78.78 -20.85
N THR A 269 17.14 -78.76 -19.62
CA THR A 269 18.07 -79.73 -19.06
C THR A 269 17.44 -81.12 -18.97
N PHE A 270 16.18 -81.21 -18.58
CA PHE A 270 15.43 -82.45 -18.51
C PHE A 270 15.28 -83.07 -19.94
N LEU A 271 14.93 -82.29 -20.94
CA LEU A 271 14.80 -82.75 -22.33
C LEU A 271 16.15 -83.23 -22.94
N LEU A 272 17.25 -82.57 -22.59
CA LEU A 272 18.61 -82.96 -23.01
C LEU A 272 19.05 -84.28 -22.36
N ASN A 273 18.62 -84.58 -21.12
CA ASN A 273 18.99 -85.84 -20.46
C ASN A 273 18.11 -87.02 -20.84
N MET A 274 17.01 -86.83 -21.59
CA MET A 274 16.13 -87.88 -22.11
C MET A 274 16.37 -88.24 -23.57
N SER A 275 17.23 -87.56 -24.24
CA SER A 275 17.64 -87.87 -25.61
C SER A 275 19.01 -88.57 -25.63
#